data_3eb3cb9e07207b197e501ec174d821fb
#
_entry.id   3eb3cb9e07207b197e501ec174d821fb
#
_cell.length_a   1.000
_cell.length_b   1.000
_cell.length_c   1.000
_cell.angle_alpha   90.00
_cell.angle_beta   90.00
_cell.angle_gamma   90.00
#
_symmetry.space_group_name_H-M   'P 1'
#
loop_
_entity.id
_entity.type
_entity.pdbx_description
1 polymer ?
#
loop_
_entity_poly.entity_id
_entity_poly.type
_entity_poly.pdbx_seq_one_letter_code
_entity_poly.pdbx_strand_id
1 'polypeptide(L)'
;GAGKTEIVYDAIYHAILDNKNICLAIPRRDVVKELSERFARDFKGYPISILHGEEKTLEESNFYIMTTHQLVKYYNYFDIVIIDEVDAFPYSGDECLENGAKTSLKDDGVLVFLSATPSEIVKSSVYEVIKIPIRYHRYLLPVPKIKIEKPEVFDFSRKSRFLEKFIKEKLKKDRRILIFVPEIGMCETAVLYFKKCISEEIIVDFVYSGDENRSEKIQKFYNRELDILITTTILERGVTFDYLDVVVFDAKHINFTKSALIQISGRVGRKDYDNSGDVVFLADNISRDMKAAIKEIEYMNNLAKYRKLN
;
A
#
# COMPACT_ATOMS: atom_id res chain seq x y z
N GLY A 1 3.84 -5.58 2.26
CA GLY A 1 4.87 -6.38 1.62
C GLY A 1 5.02 -7.82 2.11
N ALA A 2 4.01 -8.41 2.82
CA ALA A 2 4.08 -9.81 3.26
C ALA A 2 3.70 -10.83 2.16
N GLY A 3 3.45 -10.39 0.93
CA GLY A 3 2.95 -11.28 -0.12
C GLY A 3 1.50 -11.72 0.12
N LYS A 4 0.64 -10.82 0.60
CA LYS A 4 -0.75 -11.17 0.95
C LYS A 4 -1.52 -11.79 -0.22
N THR A 5 -1.35 -11.26 -1.42
CA THR A 5 -2.03 -11.77 -2.61
C THR A 5 -1.47 -13.14 -3.04
N GLU A 6 -0.16 -13.35 -2.88
CA GLU A 6 0.49 -14.63 -3.19
C GLU A 6 0.07 -15.76 -2.24
N ILE A 7 -0.28 -15.44 -1.00
CA ILE A 7 -0.72 -16.44 -0.01
C ILE A 7 -2.01 -17.12 -0.43
N VAL A 8 -2.86 -16.44 -1.17
CA VAL A 8 -4.14 -17.02 -1.63
C VAL A 8 -4.02 -17.76 -2.96
N TYR A 9 -2.83 -17.82 -3.58
CA TYR A 9 -2.64 -18.52 -4.86
C TYR A 9 -3.00 -20.01 -4.79
N ASP A 10 -2.56 -20.70 -3.74
CA ASP A 10 -2.91 -22.12 -3.57
C ASP A 10 -4.41 -22.33 -3.41
N ALA A 11 -5.07 -21.46 -2.64
CA ALA A 11 -6.52 -21.52 -2.47
C ALA A 11 -7.26 -21.27 -3.80
N ILE A 12 -6.79 -20.29 -4.59
CA ILE A 12 -7.32 -19.99 -5.91
C ILE A 12 -7.11 -21.19 -6.86
N TYR A 13 -5.90 -21.74 -6.88
CA TYR A 13 -5.54 -22.88 -7.73
C TYR A 13 -6.42 -24.10 -7.43
N HIS A 14 -6.55 -24.48 -6.18
CA HIS A 14 -7.41 -25.61 -5.79
C HIS A 14 -8.89 -25.34 -6.08
N ALA A 15 -9.39 -24.13 -5.85
CA ALA A 15 -10.77 -23.78 -6.19
C ALA A 15 -11.05 -23.91 -7.70
N ILE A 16 -10.10 -23.49 -8.55
CA ILE A 16 -10.19 -23.64 -10.01
C ILE A 16 -10.26 -25.13 -10.39
N LEU A 17 -9.38 -25.97 -9.83
CA LEU A 17 -9.36 -27.41 -10.10
C LEU A 17 -10.65 -28.12 -9.66
N ASP A 18 -11.23 -27.67 -8.56
CA ASP A 18 -12.50 -28.19 -8.03
C ASP A 18 -13.74 -27.62 -8.74
N ASN A 19 -13.56 -26.85 -9.81
CA ASN A 19 -14.64 -26.17 -10.53
C ASN A 19 -15.49 -25.22 -9.65
N LYS A 20 -14.90 -24.65 -8.60
CA LYS A 20 -15.55 -23.68 -7.73
C LYS A 20 -15.45 -22.28 -8.29
N ASN A 21 -16.53 -21.51 -8.17
CA ASN A 21 -16.52 -20.10 -8.53
C ASN A 21 -15.79 -19.29 -7.47
N ILE A 22 -14.67 -18.69 -7.84
CA ILE A 22 -13.85 -17.88 -6.94
C ILE A 22 -13.70 -16.44 -7.44
N CYS A 23 -13.80 -15.49 -6.53
CA CYS A 23 -13.65 -14.07 -6.82
C CYS A 23 -12.53 -13.46 -5.97
N LEU A 24 -11.61 -12.74 -6.62
CA LEU A 24 -10.70 -11.80 -6.00
C LEU A 24 -11.22 -10.37 -6.22
N ALA A 25 -11.76 -9.76 -5.18
CA ALA A 25 -12.35 -8.43 -5.23
C ALA A 25 -11.40 -7.39 -4.60
N ILE A 26 -11.26 -6.24 -5.24
CA ILE A 26 -10.34 -5.18 -4.85
C ILE A 26 -11.08 -3.84 -4.89
N PRO A 27 -10.92 -2.95 -3.88
CA PRO A 27 -11.62 -1.67 -3.88
C PRO A 27 -11.26 -0.73 -5.04
N ARG A 28 -10.06 -0.82 -5.58
CA ARG A 28 -9.49 0.14 -6.53
C ARG A 28 -9.30 -0.44 -7.93
N ARG A 29 -9.75 0.30 -8.96
CA ARG A 29 -9.70 -0.12 -10.39
C ARG A 29 -8.27 -0.27 -10.92
N ASP A 30 -7.38 0.65 -10.58
CA ASP A 30 -5.97 0.63 -10.99
C ASP A 30 -5.25 -0.63 -10.52
N VAL A 31 -5.58 -1.11 -9.31
CA VAL A 31 -5.01 -2.34 -8.76
C VAL A 31 -5.59 -3.59 -9.42
N VAL A 32 -6.87 -3.57 -9.83
CA VAL A 32 -7.48 -4.71 -10.57
C VAL A 32 -6.68 -4.99 -11.85
N LYS A 33 -6.36 -3.94 -12.62
CA LYS A 33 -5.60 -4.09 -13.87
C LYS A 33 -4.20 -4.70 -13.63
N GLU A 34 -3.46 -4.14 -12.66
CA GLU A 34 -2.12 -4.64 -12.30
C GLU A 34 -2.17 -6.12 -11.87
N LEU A 35 -3.13 -6.46 -11.00
CA LEU A 35 -3.27 -7.83 -10.52
C LEU A 35 -3.73 -8.79 -11.62
N SER A 36 -4.64 -8.39 -12.51
CA SER A 36 -5.10 -9.25 -13.60
C SER A 36 -3.96 -9.63 -14.55
N GLU A 37 -3.07 -8.69 -14.90
CA GLU A 37 -1.88 -8.96 -15.71
C GLU A 37 -0.93 -9.94 -15.00
N ARG A 38 -0.77 -9.81 -13.68
CA ARG A 38 0.07 -10.70 -12.88
C ARG A 38 -0.53 -12.10 -12.79
N PHE A 39 -1.82 -12.22 -12.49
CA PHE A 39 -2.50 -13.51 -12.44
C PHE A 39 -2.54 -14.20 -13.80
N ALA A 40 -2.77 -13.48 -14.89
CA ALA A 40 -2.74 -14.04 -16.25
C ALA A 40 -1.36 -14.63 -16.59
N ARG A 41 -0.28 -14.02 -16.11
CA ARG A 41 1.08 -14.55 -16.27
C ARG A 41 1.33 -15.77 -15.39
N ASP A 42 0.85 -15.75 -14.14
CA ASP A 42 1.18 -16.77 -13.13
C ASP A 42 0.23 -17.99 -13.25
N PHE A 43 -1.00 -17.82 -13.72
CA PHE A 43 -2.01 -18.86 -13.97
C PHE A 43 -2.18 -19.12 -15.48
N LYS A 44 -1.07 -19.39 -16.17
CA LYS A 44 -1.10 -19.63 -17.63
C LYS A 44 -2.04 -20.77 -17.99
N GLY A 45 -2.92 -20.53 -18.97
CA GLY A 45 -3.86 -21.52 -19.49
C GLY A 45 -5.18 -21.59 -18.76
N TYR A 46 -5.37 -20.81 -17.68
CA TYR A 46 -6.68 -20.66 -17.05
C TYR A 46 -7.33 -19.35 -17.48
N PRO A 47 -8.58 -19.40 -17.97
CA PRO A 47 -9.31 -18.18 -18.29
C PRO A 47 -9.63 -17.40 -17.02
N ILE A 48 -9.57 -16.07 -17.09
CA ILE A 48 -9.85 -15.16 -15.97
C ILE A 48 -10.86 -14.12 -16.43
N SER A 49 -12.00 -14.04 -15.77
CA SER A 49 -12.99 -12.98 -16.02
C SER A 49 -12.60 -11.72 -15.26
N ILE A 50 -12.39 -10.61 -15.98
CA ILE A 50 -11.95 -9.34 -15.40
C ILE A 50 -13.09 -8.31 -15.52
N LEU A 51 -13.49 -7.69 -14.39
CA LEU A 51 -14.58 -6.73 -14.33
C LEU A 51 -14.18 -5.47 -13.54
N HIS A 52 -14.00 -4.35 -14.23
CA HIS A 52 -13.77 -3.07 -13.59
C HIS A 52 -14.39 -1.92 -14.39
N GLY A 53 -15.18 -1.09 -13.71
CA GLY A 53 -15.92 -0.02 -14.37
C GLY A 53 -16.89 -0.55 -15.45
N GLU A 54 -16.78 -0.02 -16.65
CA GLU A 54 -17.53 -0.46 -17.83
C GLU A 54 -16.78 -1.52 -18.64
N GLU A 55 -15.48 -1.68 -18.41
CA GLU A 55 -14.66 -2.67 -19.07
C GLU A 55 -14.92 -4.05 -18.50
N LYS A 56 -15.20 -4.99 -19.40
CA LYS A 56 -15.46 -6.39 -19.07
C LYS A 56 -14.76 -7.28 -20.09
N THR A 57 -13.86 -8.11 -19.60
CA THR A 57 -13.38 -9.27 -20.35
C THR A 57 -14.02 -10.47 -19.70
N LEU A 58 -15.13 -10.94 -20.32
CA LEU A 58 -15.85 -12.13 -19.86
C LEU A 58 -15.37 -13.32 -20.70
N GLU A 59 -14.61 -14.19 -20.07
CA GLU A 59 -14.30 -15.52 -20.59
C GLU A 59 -15.17 -16.53 -19.82
N GLU A 60 -15.43 -17.68 -20.38
CA GLU A 60 -16.01 -18.80 -19.62
C GLU A 60 -14.98 -19.25 -18.57
N SER A 61 -15.15 -18.78 -17.36
CA SER A 61 -14.18 -18.92 -16.26
C SER A 61 -14.91 -19.06 -14.93
N ASN A 62 -14.33 -19.82 -14.05
CA ASN A 62 -14.72 -19.87 -12.64
C ASN A 62 -13.82 -19.01 -11.75
N PHE A 63 -12.84 -18.28 -12.32
CA PHE A 63 -12.00 -17.31 -11.59
C PHE A 63 -12.26 -15.89 -12.07
N TYR A 64 -12.62 -15.03 -11.12
CA TYR A 64 -13.00 -13.65 -11.35
C TYR A 64 -12.06 -12.69 -10.60
N ILE A 65 -11.57 -11.65 -11.28
CA ILE A 65 -10.88 -10.52 -10.67
C ILE A 65 -11.70 -9.27 -10.95
N MET A 66 -12.15 -8.59 -9.89
CA MET A 66 -13.06 -7.46 -10.06
C MET A 66 -12.93 -6.39 -9.00
N THR A 67 -13.58 -5.25 -9.23
CA THR A 67 -13.75 -4.27 -8.14
C THR A 67 -14.86 -4.72 -7.18
N THR A 68 -14.75 -4.32 -5.90
CA THR A 68 -15.76 -4.66 -4.88
C THR A 68 -17.16 -4.23 -5.25
N HIS A 69 -17.33 -3.13 -6.02
CA HIS A 69 -18.61 -2.69 -6.55
C HIS A 69 -19.29 -3.71 -7.51
N GLN A 70 -18.54 -4.57 -8.15
CA GLN A 70 -19.12 -5.55 -9.05
C GLN A 70 -19.79 -6.70 -8.29
N LEU A 71 -19.37 -6.96 -7.03
CA LEU A 71 -19.94 -8.03 -6.20
C LEU A 71 -21.46 -7.87 -5.98
N VAL A 72 -21.98 -6.64 -5.89
CA VAL A 72 -23.43 -6.38 -5.73
C VAL A 72 -24.29 -6.89 -6.89
N LYS A 73 -23.68 -7.27 -8.01
CA LYS A 73 -24.40 -7.83 -9.18
C LYS A 73 -24.56 -9.34 -9.13
N TYR A 74 -23.95 -9.98 -8.14
CA TYR A 74 -23.97 -11.43 -7.98
C TYR A 74 -24.81 -11.81 -6.75
N TYR A 75 -25.51 -12.91 -6.87
CA TYR A 75 -26.32 -13.46 -5.79
C TYR A 75 -26.11 -14.99 -5.73
N ASN A 76 -25.72 -15.50 -4.56
CA ASN A 76 -25.52 -16.95 -4.31
C ASN A 76 -24.69 -17.64 -5.41
N TYR A 77 -23.58 -17.02 -5.79
CA TYR A 77 -22.83 -17.42 -6.98
C TYR A 77 -21.42 -17.94 -6.67
N PHE A 78 -20.70 -17.27 -5.76
CA PHE A 78 -19.31 -17.61 -5.48
C PHE A 78 -19.19 -18.61 -4.32
N ASP A 79 -18.33 -19.61 -4.50
CA ASP A 79 -17.93 -20.53 -3.44
C ASP A 79 -16.88 -19.85 -2.52
N ILE A 80 -16.03 -18.97 -3.08
CA ILE A 80 -15.02 -18.24 -2.35
C ILE A 80 -14.99 -16.79 -2.84
N VAL A 81 -15.08 -15.84 -1.91
CA VAL A 81 -14.82 -14.42 -2.16
C VAL A 81 -13.64 -13.97 -1.33
N ILE A 82 -12.61 -13.48 -1.99
CA ILE A 82 -11.42 -12.89 -1.37
C ILE A 82 -11.47 -11.39 -1.59
N ILE A 83 -11.47 -10.60 -0.51
CA ILE A 83 -11.42 -9.13 -0.60
C ILE A 83 -10.03 -8.69 -0.16
N ASP A 84 -9.22 -8.21 -1.13
CA ASP A 84 -7.92 -7.61 -0.81
C ASP A 84 -8.09 -6.13 -0.47
N GLU A 85 -7.27 -5.65 0.47
CA GLU A 85 -7.31 -4.29 0.99
C GLU A 85 -8.68 -3.92 1.60
N VAL A 86 -9.29 -4.82 2.40
CA VAL A 86 -10.60 -4.62 3.04
C VAL A 86 -10.69 -3.32 3.87
N ASP A 87 -9.57 -2.79 4.33
CA ASP A 87 -9.44 -1.52 5.06
C ASP A 87 -9.40 -0.28 4.15
N ALA A 88 -9.44 -0.44 2.82
CA ALA A 88 -9.38 0.67 1.88
C ALA A 88 -10.78 1.17 1.49
N PHE A 89 -10.88 2.51 1.30
CA PHE A 89 -12.01 3.11 0.62
C PHE A 89 -12.08 2.61 -0.85
N PRO A 90 -13.26 2.35 -1.44
CA PRO A 90 -14.58 2.61 -0.88
C PRO A 90 -15.19 1.45 -0.06
N TYR A 91 -14.56 0.29 0.02
CA TYR A 91 -15.16 -0.87 0.70
C TYR A 91 -15.32 -0.64 2.21
N SER A 92 -14.31 -0.09 2.86
CA SER A 92 -14.34 0.14 4.30
C SER A 92 -15.38 1.19 4.69
N GLY A 93 -16.41 0.77 5.42
CA GLY A 93 -17.51 1.61 5.90
C GLY A 93 -18.65 1.81 4.91
N ASP A 94 -18.70 1.04 3.81
CA ASP A 94 -19.83 1.00 2.88
C ASP A 94 -20.65 -0.28 3.08
N GLU A 95 -21.77 -0.15 3.78
CA GLU A 95 -22.68 -1.27 4.09
C GLU A 95 -23.22 -1.95 2.82
N CYS A 96 -23.41 -1.23 1.74
CA CYS A 96 -23.89 -1.80 0.48
C CYS A 96 -22.85 -2.76 -0.11
N LEU A 97 -21.57 -2.37 -0.10
CA LEU A 97 -20.48 -3.21 -0.58
C LEU A 97 -20.23 -4.40 0.35
N GLU A 98 -20.33 -4.21 1.67
CA GLU A 98 -20.21 -5.30 2.64
C GLU A 98 -21.34 -6.33 2.47
N ASN A 99 -22.58 -5.87 2.30
CA ASN A 99 -23.71 -6.75 2.03
C ASN A 99 -23.61 -7.40 0.67
N GLY A 100 -23.16 -6.67 -0.37
CA GLY A 100 -22.91 -7.23 -1.70
C GLY A 100 -21.90 -8.38 -1.66
N ALA A 101 -20.85 -8.27 -0.88
CA ALA A 101 -19.88 -9.34 -0.69
C ALA A 101 -20.52 -10.59 -0.05
N LYS A 102 -21.35 -10.40 0.98
CA LYS A 102 -22.05 -11.52 1.66
C LYS A 102 -23.10 -12.17 0.78
N THR A 103 -23.92 -11.38 0.09
CA THR A 103 -24.99 -11.92 -0.76
C THR A 103 -24.49 -12.57 -2.05
N SER A 104 -23.28 -12.21 -2.49
CA SER A 104 -22.64 -12.86 -3.65
C SER A 104 -22.13 -14.28 -3.36
N LEU A 105 -21.93 -14.63 -2.08
CA LEU A 105 -21.53 -15.96 -1.63
C LEU A 105 -22.69 -16.95 -1.69
N LYS A 106 -22.36 -18.23 -1.94
CA LYS A 106 -23.24 -19.36 -1.68
C LYS A 106 -23.43 -19.57 -0.18
N ASP A 107 -24.45 -20.33 0.21
CA ASP A 107 -24.77 -20.58 1.62
C ASP A 107 -23.61 -21.20 2.42
N ASP A 108 -22.82 -22.06 1.77
CA ASP A 108 -21.61 -22.69 2.32
C ASP A 108 -20.31 -22.02 1.85
N GLY A 109 -20.42 -20.84 1.25
CA GLY A 109 -19.30 -20.08 0.71
C GLY A 109 -18.40 -19.48 1.78
N VAL A 110 -17.14 -19.24 1.42
CA VAL A 110 -16.09 -18.72 2.30
C VAL A 110 -15.73 -17.28 1.93
N LEU A 111 -15.78 -16.37 2.91
CA LEU A 111 -15.34 -14.99 2.78
C LEU A 111 -13.96 -14.81 3.42
N VAL A 112 -12.99 -14.37 2.64
CA VAL A 112 -11.60 -14.14 3.07
C VAL A 112 -11.27 -12.65 2.95
N PHE A 113 -10.80 -12.06 4.04
CA PHE A 113 -10.32 -10.68 4.06
C PHE A 113 -8.80 -10.60 4.14
N LEU A 114 -8.19 -9.84 3.24
CA LEU A 114 -6.77 -9.51 3.27
C LEU A 114 -6.59 -8.04 3.66
N SER A 115 -5.77 -7.77 4.66
CA SER A 115 -5.45 -6.41 5.10
C SER A 115 -4.06 -6.33 5.74
N ALA A 116 -3.42 -5.18 5.60
CA ALA A 116 -2.22 -4.85 6.37
C ALA A 116 -2.59 -4.27 7.75
N THR A 117 -3.75 -3.64 7.85
CA THR A 117 -4.20 -2.85 9.00
C THR A 117 -5.70 -3.03 9.25
N PRO A 118 -6.16 -4.27 9.52
CA PRO A 118 -7.58 -4.54 9.70
C PRO A 118 -8.13 -3.75 10.88
N SER A 119 -9.31 -3.16 10.70
CA SER A 119 -10.05 -2.51 11.77
C SER A 119 -10.53 -3.51 12.82
N GLU A 120 -10.87 -3.06 14.03
CA GLU A 120 -11.44 -3.94 15.04
C GLU A 120 -12.81 -4.49 14.60
N ILE A 121 -13.57 -3.71 13.81
CA ILE A 121 -14.84 -4.18 13.23
C ILE A 121 -14.60 -5.39 12.33
N VAL A 122 -13.65 -5.30 11.41
CA VAL A 122 -13.30 -6.42 10.52
C VAL A 122 -12.82 -7.63 11.32
N LYS A 123 -11.96 -7.43 12.32
CA LYS A 123 -11.47 -8.54 13.16
C LYS A 123 -12.58 -9.24 13.94
N SER A 124 -13.58 -8.49 14.42
CA SER A 124 -14.72 -9.05 15.16
C SER A 124 -15.77 -9.72 14.27
N SER A 125 -15.75 -9.44 12.96
CA SER A 125 -16.69 -10.00 11.99
C SER A 125 -16.25 -11.31 11.36
N VAL A 126 -15.02 -11.78 11.65
CA VAL A 126 -14.46 -13.01 11.08
C VAL A 126 -14.31 -14.11 12.15
N TYR A 127 -14.39 -15.35 11.68
CA TYR A 127 -14.23 -16.53 12.55
C TYR A 127 -12.78 -16.71 13.03
N GLU A 128 -11.80 -16.41 12.16
CA GLU A 128 -10.39 -16.60 12.45
C GLU A 128 -9.55 -15.44 11.90
N VAL A 129 -8.49 -15.07 12.63
CA VAL A 129 -7.52 -14.05 12.22
C VAL A 129 -6.12 -14.65 12.14
N ILE A 130 -5.60 -14.79 10.93
CA ILE A 130 -4.23 -15.29 10.69
C ILE A 130 -3.28 -14.09 10.56
N LYS A 131 -2.28 -14.00 11.44
CA LYS A 131 -1.25 -12.95 11.39
C LYS A 131 0.01 -13.47 10.72
N ILE A 132 0.43 -12.77 9.66
CA ILE A 132 1.67 -13.01 8.92
C ILE A 132 2.64 -11.88 9.24
N PRO A 133 3.54 -12.08 10.22
CA PRO A 133 4.32 -11.00 10.79
C PRO A 133 5.59 -10.67 10.00
N ILE A 134 5.87 -11.41 8.91
CA ILE A 134 7.12 -11.27 8.17
C ILE A 134 6.86 -11.16 6.67
N ARG A 135 7.80 -10.54 5.96
CA ARG A 135 7.82 -10.47 4.49
C ARG A 135 8.29 -11.81 3.90
N TYR A 136 7.99 -12.05 2.61
CA TYR A 136 8.39 -13.28 1.92
C TYR A 136 9.90 -13.54 1.94
N HIS A 137 10.71 -12.47 1.89
CA HIS A 137 12.17 -12.53 1.96
C HIS A 137 12.73 -12.64 3.40
N ARG A 138 11.87 -12.80 4.41
CA ARG A 138 12.19 -12.99 5.83
C ARG A 138 12.85 -11.81 6.56
N TYR A 139 12.96 -10.64 5.95
CA TYR A 139 13.43 -9.43 6.65
C TYR A 139 12.31 -8.74 7.41
N LEU A 140 12.66 -8.15 8.53
CA LEU A 140 11.75 -7.42 9.40
C LEU A 140 11.26 -6.12 8.71
N LEU A 141 10.13 -5.60 9.19
CA LEU A 141 9.65 -4.30 8.75
C LEU A 141 10.56 -3.18 9.28
N PRO A 142 10.85 -2.14 8.49
CA PRO A 142 11.58 -0.98 8.98
C PRO A 142 10.74 -0.25 10.04
N VAL A 143 11.35 -0.05 11.22
CA VAL A 143 10.71 0.71 12.30
C VAL A 143 10.94 2.20 12.05
N PRO A 144 9.90 3.03 11.94
CA PRO A 144 10.05 4.45 11.70
C PRO A 144 10.77 5.18 12.83
N LYS A 145 11.64 6.12 12.45
CA LYS A 145 12.30 7.05 13.39
C LYS A 145 11.52 8.35 13.44
N ILE A 146 11.17 8.81 14.65
CA ILE A 146 10.55 10.13 14.81
C ILE A 146 11.64 11.19 14.89
N LYS A 147 11.48 12.26 14.12
CA LYS A 147 12.30 13.45 14.19
C LYS A 147 11.41 14.65 14.46
N ILE A 148 11.67 15.31 15.59
CA ILE A 148 10.97 16.55 15.96
C ILE A 148 11.70 17.73 15.35
N GLU A 149 10.93 18.58 14.68
CA GLU A 149 11.36 19.82 14.07
C GLU A 149 10.47 21.00 14.54
N LYS A 150 10.91 22.22 14.28
CA LYS A 150 10.10 23.40 14.59
C LYS A 150 8.92 23.53 13.63
N PRO A 151 7.77 24.11 14.06
CA PRO A 151 6.59 24.29 13.21
C PRO A 151 6.88 24.99 11.87
N GLU A 152 7.80 25.96 11.87
CA GLU A 152 8.19 26.74 10.69
C GLU A 152 8.87 25.91 9.58
N VAL A 153 9.24 24.66 9.86
CA VAL A 153 9.69 23.71 8.83
C VAL A 153 8.53 23.26 7.99
N PHE A 154 7.34 23.10 8.58
CA PHE A 154 6.18 22.52 7.92
C PHE A 154 5.38 23.51 7.06
N ASP A 155 5.56 24.81 7.28
CA ASP A 155 5.09 25.88 6.38
C ASP A 155 6.15 26.31 5.35
N PHE A 156 7.29 25.61 5.30
CA PHE A 156 8.42 25.87 4.40
C PHE A 156 9.15 27.22 4.63
N SER A 157 8.87 27.92 5.71
CA SER A 157 9.55 29.20 6.02
C SER A 157 10.95 29.00 6.63
N ARG A 158 11.23 27.79 7.13
CA ARG A 158 12.50 27.44 7.76
C ARG A 158 13.12 26.18 7.16
N LYS A 159 14.45 26.21 6.97
CA LYS A 159 15.22 25.04 6.55
C LYS A 159 15.37 24.02 7.67
N SER A 160 15.15 22.74 7.36
CA SER A 160 15.49 21.61 8.24
C SER A 160 16.91 21.14 7.95
N ARG A 161 17.82 21.36 8.89
CA ARG A 161 19.20 20.83 8.79
C ARG A 161 19.23 19.30 8.81
N PHE A 162 18.26 18.69 9.48
CA PHE A 162 18.16 17.24 9.50
C PHE A 162 17.80 16.70 8.12
N LEU A 163 16.76 17.26 7.47
CA LEU A 163 16.35 16.83 6.13
C LEU A 163 17.46 17.03 5.11
N GLU A 164 18.12 18.18 5.14
CA GLU A 164 19.24 18.46 4.25
C GLU A 164 20.34 17.41 4.39
N LYS A 165 20.76 17.10 5.63
CA LYS A 165 21.77 16.07 5.89
C LYS A 165 21.30 14.69 5.47
N PHE A 166 20.08 14.31 5.85
CA PHE A 166 19.48 13.00 5.55
C PHE A 166 19.42 12.76 4.05
N ILE A 167 18.87 13.71 3.29
CA ILE A 167 18.71 13.58 1.85
C ILE A 167 20.08 13.48 1.16
N LYS A 168 21.04 14.37 1.51
CA LYS A 168 22.39 14.32 0.95
C LYS A 168 23.11 12.99 1.24
N GLU A 169 22.93 12.42 2.43
CA GLU A 169 23.50 11.11 2.79
C GLU A 169 22.87 9.96 1.97
N LYS A 170 21.56 10.05 1.72
CA LYS A 170 20.85 9.00 0.96
C LYS A 170 21.19 9.05 -0.52
N LEU A 171 21.20 10.23 -1.13
CA LEU A 171 21.57 10.41 -2.53
C LEU A 171 23.02 9.98 -2.79
N LYS A 172 23.96 10.25 -1.88
CA LYS A 172 25.36 9.75 -1.99
C LYS A 172 25.46 8.22 -2.01
N LYS A 173 24.46 7.52 -1.49
CA LYS A 173 24.35 6.05 -1.48
C LYS A 173 23.51 5.51 -2.65
N ASP A 174 23.24 6.32 -3.64
CA ASP A 174 22.38 6.00 -4.79
C ASP A 174 20.97 5.51 -4.38
N ARG A 175 20.43 6.10 -3.29
CA ARG A 175 19.08 5.79 -2.81
C ARG A 175 18.12 6.90 -3.18
N ARG A 176 16.92 6.52 -3.59
CA ARG A 176 15.81 7.44 -3.91
C ARG A 176 15.02 7.78 -2.66
N ILE A 177 14.36 8.93 -2.67
CA ILE A 177 13.60 9.39 -1.52
C ILE A 177 12.16 9.67 -1.94
N LEU A 178 11.22 9.00 -1.28
CA LEU A 178 9.80 9.30 -1.41
C LEU A 178 9.36 10.13 -0.22
N ILE A 179 8.84 11.32 -0.48
CA ILE A 179 8.39 12.26 0.55
C ILE A 179 6.89 12.36 0.51
N PHE A 180 6.24 11.96 1.59
CA PHE A 180 4.81 12.12 1.77
C PHE A 180 4.50 13.45 2.43
N VAL A 181 3.65 14.27 1.79
CA VAL A 181 3.10 15.50 2.35
C VAL A 181 1.60 15.33 2.61
N PRO A 182 1.05 16.04 3.61
CA PRO A 182 -0.35 15.81 4.01
C PRO A 182 -1.39 16.27 2.99
N GLU A 183 -1.08 17.30 2.19
CA GLU A 183 -2.04 17.95 1.30
C GLU A 183 -1.47 18.19 -0.09
N ILE A 184 -2.35 18.16 -1.11
CA ILE A 184 -1.98 18.38 -2.51
C ILE A 184 -1.36 19.77 -2.70
N GLY A 185 -1.93 20.80 -2.05
CA GLY A 185 -1.42 22.18 -2.14
C GLY A 185 0.00 22.37 -1.64
N MET A 186 0.53 21.42 -0.86
CA MET A 186 1.91 21.43 -0.37
C MET A 186 2.93 20.87 -1.38
N CYS A 187 2.49 20.10 -2.38
CA CYS A 187 3.41 19.37 -3.27
C CYS A 187 4.35 20.31 -4.03
N GLU A 188 3.80 21.32 -4.69
CA GLU A 188 4.56 22.27 -5.50
C GLU A 188 5.53 23.10 -4.65
N THR A 189 5.03 23.63 -3.53
CA THR A 189 5.85 24.39 -2.57
C THR A 189 7.00 23.53 -2.01
N ALA A 190 6.73 22.27 -1.76
CA ALA A 190 7.75 21.31 -1.30
C ALA A 190 8.84 21.08 -2.35
N VAL A 191 8.52 20.99 -3.65
CA VAL A 191 9.53 20.90 -4.71
C VAL A 191 10.49 22.09 -4.66
N LEU A 192 9.95 23.31 -4.60
CA LEU A 192 10.75 24.54 -4.52
C LEU A 192 11.61 24.58 -3.25
N TYR A 193 11.02 24.18 -2.13
CA TYR A 193 11.72 24.12 -0.85
C TYR A 193 12.91 23.14 -0.89
N PHE A 194 12.72 21.93 -1.40
CA PHE A 194 13.79 20.93 -1.44
C PHE A 194 14.91 21.32 -2.38
N LYS A 195 14.61 21.86 -3.56
CA LYS A 195 15.62 22.42 -4.48
C LYS A 195 16.45 23.53 -3.81
N LYS A 196 15.79 24.48 -3.16
CA LYS A 196 16.46 25.59 -2.46
C LYS A 196 17.27 25.13 -1.25
N CYS A 197 16.79 24.11 -0.51
CA CYS A 197 17.42 23.68 0.75
C CYS A 197 18.55 22.70 0.55
N ILE A 198 18.55 21.89 -0.52
CA ILE A 198 19.48 20.79 -0.69
C ILE A 198 20.49 21.10 -1.79
N SER A 199 20.06 21.20 -3.03
CA SER A 199 20.85 21.60 -4.20
C SER A 199 19.90 21.83 -5.38
N GLU A 200 20.23 22.79 -6.25
CA GLU A 200 19.50 22.99 -7.52
C GLU A 200 19.69 21.83 -8.50
N GLU A 201 20.74 21.03 -8.33
CA GLU A 201 21.06 19.88 -9.18
C GLU A 201 20.18 18.67 -8.92
N ILE A 202 19.49 18.57 -7.75
CA ILE A 202 18.62 17.45 -7.46
C ILE A 202 17.37 17.46 -8.34
N ILE A 203 17.02 16.29 -8.86
CA ILE A 203 15.85 16.13 -9.71
C ILE A 203 14.66 15.75 -8.84
N VAL A 204 13.75 16.72 -8.64
CA VAL A 204 12.58 16.57 -7.77
C VAL A 204 11.32 16.83 -8.59
N ASP A 205 10.35 15.94 -8.43
CA ASP A 205 9.00 16.11 -8.98
C ASP A 205 7.93 15.68 -7.97
N PHE A 206 6.66 15.88 -8.28
CA PHE A 206 5.56 15.49 -7.41
C PHE A 206 4.41 14.85 -8.18
N VAL A 207 3.63 14.01 -7.46
CA VAL A 207 2.44 13.35 -7.98
C VAL A 207 1.30 13.36 -6.95
N TYR A 208 0.08 13.49 -7.46
CA TYR A 208 -1.16 13.43 -6.66
C TYR A 208 -2.30 12.73 -7.44
N SER A 209 -3.47 12.58 -6.82
CA SER A 209 -4.57 11.79 -7.40
C SER A 209 -5.13 12.32 -8.71
N GLY A 210 -5.12 13.65 -8.92
CA GLY A 210 -5.60 14.31 -10.13
C GLY A 210 -4.51 14.67 -11.13
N ASP A 211 -3.27 14.18 -10.97
CA ASP A 211 -2.17 14.48 -11.88
C ASP A 211 -2.29 13.67 -13.17
N GLU A 212 -2.53 14.34 -14.29
CA GLU A 212 -2.65 13.72 -15.62
C GLU A 212 -1.37 13.00 -16.06
N ASN A 213 -0.19 13.51 -15.64
CA ASN A 213 1.12 12.91 -15.94
C ASN A 213 1.60 11.94 -14.88
N ARG A 214 0.72 11.49 -13.97
CA ARG A 214 1.05 10.62 -12.85
C ARG A 214 1.85 9.38 -13.26
N SER A 215 1.38 8.68 -14.28
CA SER A 215 2.01 7.44 -14.74
C SER A 215 3.42 7.67 -15.26
N GLU A 216 3.63 8.75 -16.02
CA GLU A 216 4.94 9.13 -16.55
C GLU A 216 5.93 9.48 -15.41
N LYS A 217 5.49 10.30 -14.45
CA LYS A 217 6.35 10.70 -13.31
C LYS A 217 6.73 9.52 -12.42
N ILE A 218 5.78 8.60 -12.18
CA ILE A 218 6.05 7.35 -11.46
C ILE A 218 7.07 6.51 -12.23
N GLN A 219 6.95 6.43 -13.55
CA GLN A 219 7.90 5.70 -14.39
C GLN A 219 9.29 6.34 -14.37
N LYS A 220 9.40 7.66 -14.44
CA LYS A 220 10.66 8.39 -14.28
C LYS A 220 11.32 8.09 -12.93
N PHE A 221 10.53 8.08 -11.85
CA PHE A 221 11.05 7.72 -10.53
C PHE A 221 11.45 6.24 -10.46
N TYR A 222 10.72 5.37 -11.14
CA TYR A 222 11.09 3.95 -11.26
C TYR A 222 12.40 3.76 -12.05
N ASN A 223 12.61 4.52 -13.11
CA ASN A 223 13.81 4.49 -13.94
C ASN A 223 15.02 5.21 -13.33
N ARG A 224 14.87 5.79 -12.12
CA ARG A 224 15.92 6.59 -11.45
C ARG A 224 16.28 7.90 -12.16
N GLU A 225 15.33 8.45 -12.90
CA GLU A 225 15.45 9.77 -13.52
C GLU A 225 15.07 10.91 -12.52
N LEU A 226 14.50 10.55 -11.37
CA LEU A 226 14.18 11.44 -10.28
C LEU A 226 14.86 10.96 -8.99
N ASP A 227 15.48 11.88 -8.27
CA ASP A 227 16.09 11.66 -6.96
C ASP A 227 15.05 11.62 -5.86
N ILE A 228 14.09 12.54 -5.94
CA ILE A 228 13.02 12.72 -4.95
C ILE A 228 11.68 12.78 -5.67
N LEU A 229 10.74 11.99 -5.19
CA LEU A 229 9.34 12.10 -5.57
C LEU A 229 8.51 12.53 -4.36
N ILE A 230 7.77 13.64 -4.51
CA ILE A 230 6.87 14.15 -3.47
C ILE A 230 5.46 13.68 -3.79
N THR A 231 4.72 13.23 -2.79
CA THR A 231 3.38 12.70 -3.00
C THR A 231 2.49 12.88 -1.76
N THR A 232 1.20 12.69 -1.95
CA THR A 232 0.25 12.50 -0.85
C THR A 232 0.07 11.01 -0.58
N THR A 233 -0.90 10.61 0.24
CA THR A 233 -1.20 9.22 0.57
C THR A 233 -1.51 8.33 -0.65
N ILE A 234 -1.61 8.90 -1.86
CA ILE A 234 -1.92 8.13 -3.08
C ILE A 234 -0.90 7.04 -3.39
N LEU A 235 0.38 7.24 -3.06
CA LEU A 235 1.43 6.23 -3.24
C LEU A 235 1.68 5.35 -2.00
N GLU A 236 0.79 5.38 -1.01
CA GLU A 236 0.87 4.43 0.10
C GLU A 236 0.57 2.99 -0.34
N ARG A 237 -0.02 2.80 -1.54
CA ARG A 237 -0.40 1.50 -2.13
C ARG A 237 -0.03 1.44 -3.62
N GLY A 238 0.00 0.25 -4.20
CA GLY A 238 0.07 0.00 -5.64
C GLY A 238 1.46 -0.06 -6.26
N VAL A 239 2.48 0.65 -5.79
CA VAL A 239 3.81 0.69 -6.44
C VAL A 239 4.92 0.15 -5.54
N THR A 240 5.99 -0.37 -6.15
CA THR A 240 7.18 -0.85 -5.42
C THR A 240 8.42 -0.28 -6.06
N PHE A 241 9.19 0.49 -5.29
CA PHE A 241 10.47 1.02 -5.69
C PHE A 241 11.59 0.32 -4.91
N ASP A 242 12.72 0.11 -5.55
CA ASP A 242 13.94 -0.38 -4.91
C ASP A 242 14.84 0.78 -4.46
N TYR A 243 15.77 0.51 -3.55
CA TYR A 243 16.69 1.47 -2.95
C TYR A 243 15.98 2.74 -2.45
N LEU A 244 14.85 2.53 -1.76
CA LEU A 244 13.95 3.58 -1.32
C LEU A 244 14.15 3.91 0.15
N ASP A 245 14.23 5.21 0.46
CA ASP A 245 14.01 5.77 1.79
C ASP A 245 12.75 6.63 1.79
N VAL A 246 12.09 6.74 2.93
CA VAL A 246 10.81 7.43 3.04
C VAL A 246 10.85 8.49 4.13
N VAL A 247 10.32 9.66 3.82
CA VAL A 247 10.03 10.73 4.78
C VAL A 247 8.54 11.02 4.76
N VAL A 248 7.91 11.01 5.92
CA VAL A 248 6.55 11.53 6.11
C VAL A 248 6.69 12.92 6.72
N PHE A 249 6.43 13.94 5.92
CA PHE A 249 6.53 15.34 6.29
C PHE A 249 5.24 15.79 6.97
N ASP A 250 5.33 16.36 8.16
CA ASP A 250 4.21 16.65 9.07
C ASP A 250 3.39 15.39 9.42
N ALA A 251 4.08 14.35 9.84
CA ALA A 251 3.49 13.03 10.11
C ALA A 251 2.39 13.01 11.21
N LYS A 252 2.20 14.12 11.94
CA LYS A 252 1.11 14.28 12.90
C LYS A 252 -0.23 14.67 12.27
N HIS A 253 -0.21 15.12 10.99
CA HIS A 253 -1.38 15.60 10.30
C HIS A 253 -2.48 14.51 10.23
N ILE A 254 -3.75 14.92 10.30
CA ILE A 254 -4.90 14.01 10.36
C ILE A 254 -4.99 13.05 9.17
N ASN A 255 -4.46 13.44 8.01
CA ASN A 255 -4.42 12.61 6.82
C ASN A 255 -3.45 11.41 6.95
N PHE A 256 -2.53 11.47 7.90
CA PHE A 256 -1.62 10.37 8.22
C PHE A 256 -2.13 9.53 9.38
N THR A 257 -3.17 8.75 9.12
CA THR A 257 -3.70 7.79 10.09
C THR A 257 -2.69 6.69 10.42
N LYS A 258 -2.89 5.97 11.53
CA LYS A 258 -2.11 4.77 11.88
C LYS A 258 -1.93 3.83 10.67
N SER A 259 -3.03 3.57 9.94
CA SER A 259 -3.04 2.69 8.77
C SER A 259 -2.14 3.22 7.66
N ALA A 260 -2.30 4.50 7.28
CA ALA A 260 -1.48 5.14 6.27
C ALA A 260 0.02 5.08 6.65
N LEU A 261 0.37 5.43 7.88
CA LEU A 261 1.76 5.41 8.37
C LEU A 261 2.39 4.01 8.32
N ILE A 262 1.65 2.95 8.67
CA ILE A 262 2.11 1.56 8.55
C ILE A 262 2.34 1.19 7.08
N GLN A 263 1.43 1.54 6.20
CA GLN A 263 1.52 1.20 4.78
C GLN A 263 2.65 1.95 4.08
N ILE A 264 2.80 3.24 4.38
CA ILE A 264 3.93 4.07 3.94
C ILE A 264 5.25 3.47 4.41
N SER A 265 5.36 3.10 5.69
CA SER A 265 6.54 2.44 6.24
C SER A 265 6.85 1.12 5.53
N GLY A 266 5.81 0.40 5.16
CA GLY A 266 5.91 -0.84 4.40
C GLY A 266 6.43 -0.69 2.97
N ARG A 267 6.65 0.53 2.45
CA ARG A 267 7.25 0.76 1.12
C ARG A 267 8.75 0.48 1.08
N VAL A 268 9.44 0.67 2.17
CA VAL A 268 10.90 0.53 2.28
C VAL A 268 11.30 -0.93 2.43
N GLY A 269 12.38 -1.34 1.77
CA GLY A 269 12.97 -2.67 1.89
C GLY A 269 12.06 -3.79 1.36
N ARG A 270 11.42 -3.62 0.19
CA ARG A 270 10.47 -4.60 -0.38
C ARG A 270 11.11 -5.70 -1.20
N LYS A 271 12.36 -5.55 -1.59
CA LYS A 271 13.09 -6.53 -2.40
C LYS A 271 14.08 -7.27 -1.52
N ASP A 272 14.39 -8.49 -1.86
CA ASP A 272 15.39 -9.32 -1.19
C ASP A 272 16.80 -8.71 -1.31
N TYR A 273 17.15 -8.18 -2.49
CA TYR A 273 18.40 -7.49 -2.76
C TYR A 273 18.45 -6.04 -2.23
N ASP A 274 17.30 -5.44 -1.87
CA ASP A 274 17.17 -4.16 -1.17
C ASP A 274 16.18 -4.32 -0.02
N ASN A 275 16.64 -4.94 1.05
CA ASN A 275 15.85 -5.28 2.23
C ASN A 275 15.92 -4.26 3.36
N SER A 276 16.60 -3.13 3.12
CA SER A 276 16.86 -2.08 4.12
C SER A 276 16.44 -0.70 3.61
N GLY A 277 16.47 0.26 4.50
CA GLY A 277 16.20 1.67 4.24
C GLY A 277 15.59 2.32 5.47
N ASP A 278 15.55 3.64 5.47
CA ASP A 278 15.03 4.41 6.59
C ASP A 278 13.63 4.94 6.31
N VAL A 279 12.81 4.94 7.36
CA VAL A 279 11.51 5.63 7.40
C VAL A 279 11.60 6.70 8.48
N VAL A 280 11.32 7.93 8.12
CA VAL A 280 11.35 9.07 9.03
C VAL A 280 9.98 9.72 9.13
N PHE A 281 9.43 9.78 10.33
CA PHE A 281 8.25 10.58 10.66
C PHE A 281 8.74 11.94 11.19
N LEU A 282 8.58 12.97 10.38
CA LEU A 282 8.95 14.34 10.70
C LEU A 282 7.72 15.08 11.21
N ALA A 283 7.79 15.67 12.41
CA ALA A 283 6.68 16.41 13.02
C ALA A 283 7.19 17.42 14.05
N ASP A 284 6.36 18.38 14.45
CA ASP A 284 6.67 19.29 15.57
C ASP A 284 6.28 18.67 16.93
N ASN A 285 5.39 17.70 16.92
CA ASN A 285 5.01 16.91 18.09
C ASN A 285 4.65 15.47 17.68
N ILE A 286 4.48 14.59 18.67
CA ILE A 286 4.19 13.16 18.42
C ILE A 286 2.70 12.89 18.55
N SER A 287 2.05 12.52 17.45
CA SER A 287 0.63 12.13 17.43
C SER A 287 0.40 10.72 18.01
N ARG A 288 -0.88 10.43 18.31
CA ARG A 288 -1.30 9.08 18.72
C ARG A 288 -1.10 8.07 17.60
N ASP A 289 -1.40 8.46 16.36
CA ASP A 289 -1.25 7.61 15.18
C ASP A 289 0.20 7.23 14.90
N MET A 290 1.14 8.16 15.04
CA MET A 290 2.58 7.89 14.93
C MET A 290 3.03 6.84 15.95
N LYS A 291 2.67 7.01 17.22
CA LYS A 291 3.00 6.03 18.29
C LYS A 291 2.37 4.68 18.03
N ALA A 292 1.10 4.66 17.61
CA ALA A 292 0.37 3.44 17.35
C ALA A 292 0.93 2.68 16.14
N ALA A 293 1.33 3.40 15.07
CA ALA A 293 1.96 2.80 13.90
C ALA A 293 3.30 2.15 14.23
N ILE A 294 4.17 2.84 14.97
CA ILE A 294 5.46 2.30 15.40
C ILE A 294 5.26 1.05 16.27
N LYS A 295 4.38 1.15 17.29
CA LYS A 295 4.07 0.02 18.19
C LYS A 295 3.57 -1.22 17.45
N GLU A 296 2.73 -1.04 16.41
CA GLU A 296 2.21 -2.15 15.61
C GLU A 296 3.34 -2.80 14.79
N ILE A 297 4.21 -2.01 14.17
CA ILE A 297 5.37 -2.52 13.41
C ILE A 297 6.33 -3.28 14.34
N GLU A 298 6.63 -2.73 15.51
CA GLU A 298 7.47 -3.42 16.52
C GLU A 298 6.83 -4.71 17.01
N TYR A 299 5.51 -4.70 17.26
CA TYR A 299 4.77 -5.89 17.63
C TYR A 299 4.89 -6.99 16.57
N MET A 300 4.69 -6.65 15.29
CA MET A 300 4.82 -7.61 14.19
C MET A 300 6.27 -8.14 14.07
N ASN A 301 7.26 -7.28 14.20
CA ASN A 301 8.67 -7.68 14.19
C ASN A 301 9.00 -8.63 15.37
N ASN A 302 8.50 -8.35 16.56
CA ASN A 302 8.68 -9.20 17.73
C ASN A 302 7.98 -10.56 17.56
N LEU A 303 6.78 -10.57 16.97
CA LEU A 303 6.07 -11.81 16.66
C LEU A 303 6.82 -12.67 15.64
N ALA A 304 7.45 -12.05 14.62
CA ALA A 304 8.30 -12.74 13.64
C ALA A 304 9.50 -13.40 14.31
N LYS A 305 10.19 -12.68 15.19
CA LYS A 305 11.32 -13.21 15.98
C LYS A 305 10.89 -14.34 16.89
N TYR A 306 9.78 -14.17 17.60
CA TYR A 306 9.25 -15.21 18.49
C TYR A 306 8.93 -16.51 17.74
N ARG A 307 8.35 -16.41 16.54
CA ARG A 307 8.05 -17.55 15.66
C ARG A 307 9.28 -18.08 14.89
N LYS A 308 10.45 -17.50 15.08
CA LYS A 308 11.71 -17.87 14.38
C LYS A 308 11.58 -17.85 12.87
N LEU A 309 10.91 -16.83 12.34
CA LEU A 309 10.64 -16.68 10.90
C LEU A 309 11.67 -15.81 10.17
N ASN A 310 12.51 -15.06 10.89
CA ASN A 310 13.55 -14.17 10.37
C ASN A 310 14.95 -14.77 10.49
#